data_56c14d6dfa89281035acecd83bcaa8e6
#
_entry.id   56c14d6dfa89281035acecd83bcaa8e6
#
_cell.length_a   1.000
_cell.length_b   1.000
_cell.length_c   1.000
_cell.angle_alpha   90.00
_cell.angle_beta   90.00
_cell.angle_gamma   90.00
#
_symmetry.space_group_name_H-M   'P 1'
#
loop_
_entity.id
_entity.type
_entity.pdbx_description
1 polymer ?
#
loop_
_entity_poly.entity_id
_entity_poly.type
_entity_poly.pdbx_seq_one_letter_code
_entity_poly.pdbx_strand_id
1 'polypeptide(L)'
;MAAPAKAQNPNPPPAATGPIYTLAFFETVAGSHGRTAKLLRGYSAATQGADGNVAILALHEIGRPARFAIIEVWRDKAAADAHAAALGSLRGALRPLLTAPFDIRANSGIDVAGDPVGTEIGAARAVYVVTHVDVFPPGKDQTVEMLKQLAEASRKEPGNLCFDVLQQDGRLNHLPLIEAWRDLAAQNDHATADHTRAFRNKLVTLQGALYDERLYQPIR
;
A
#
# COMPACT_ATOMS: atom_id res chain seq x y z
N MET A 1 17.45 -40.28 17.71
CA MET A 1 17.37 -39.50 16.45
C MET A 1 17.27 -38.05 16.83
N ALA A 2 18.29 -37.24 16.54
CA ALA A 2 18.29 -35.80 16.81
C ALA A 2 17.59 -35.08 15.66
N ALA A 3 16.70 -34.13 16.00
CA ALA A 3 16.04 -33.28 15.01
C ALA A 3 17.07 -32.36 14.30
N PRO A 4 16.90 -32.08 13.00
CA PRO A 4 17.82 -31.19 12.29
C PRO A 4 17.69 -29.76 12.84
N ALA A 5 18.82 -29.15 13.17
CA ALA A 5 18.92 -27.76 13.56
C ALA A 5 18.42 -26.87 12.41
N LYS A 6 17.47 -25.95 12.71
CA LYS A 6 17.08 -24.88 11.77
C LYS A 6 18.31 -24.03 11.48
N ALA A 7 18.70 -23.95 10.21
CA ALA A 7 19.73 -23.05 9.75
C ALA A 7 19.29 -21.60 10.08
N GLN A 8 19.96 -20.95 11.00
CA GLN A 8 19.82 -19.53 11.26
C GLN A 8 20.47 -18.79 10.10
N ASN A 9 19.69 -17.92 9.46
CA ASN A 9 20.22 -17.02 8.42
C ASN A 9 21.21 -16.06 9.10
N PRO A 10 22.50 -16.04 8.72
CA PRO A 10 23.55 -15.38 9.52
C PRO A 10 23.53 -13.86 9.49
N ASN A 11 22.67 -13.22 8.71
CA ASN A 11 22.53 -11.75 8.69
C ASN A 11 21.04 -11.39 8.48
N PRO A 12 20.36 -10.84 9.49
CA PRO A 12 19.10 -10.16 9.23
C PRO A 12 19.37 -9.00 8.24
N PRO A 13 18.47 -8.74 7.27
CA PRO A 13 18.61 -7.59 6.41
C PRO A 13 18.73 -6.32 7.29
N PRO A 14 19.53 -5.33 6.88
CA PRO A 14 19.67 -4.08 7.61
C PRO A 14 18.27 -3.51 7.86
N ALA A 15 18.03 -3.02 9.07
CA ALA A 15 16.76 -2.38 9.42
C ALA A 15 16.48 -1.28 8.40
N ALA A 16 15.29 -1.27 7.83
CA ALA A 16 14.87 -0.23 6.91
C ALA A 16 15.03 1.13 7.61
N THR A 17 15.81 2.02 7.01
CA THR A 17 16.10 3.36 7.57
C THR A 17 15.11 4.42 7.11
N GLY A 18 14.08 4.04 6.32
CA GLY A 18 13.04 4.90 5.78
C GLY A 18 11.67 4.69 6.44
N PRO A 19 10.65 5.39 5.94
CA PRO A 19 9.29 5.24 6.43
C PRO A 19 8.77 3.81 6.24
N ILE A 20 7.98 3.36 7.20
CA ILE A 20 7.31 2.06 7.20
C ILE A 20 5.86 2.25 6.78
N TYR A 21 5.38 1.41 5.87
CA TYR A 21 4.02 1.41 5.39
C TYR A 21 3.28 0.18 5.92
N THR A 22 2.18 0.39 6.62
CA THR A 22 1.23 -0.68 6.97
C THR A 22 0.06 -0.61 6.01
N LEU A 23 -0.10 -1.64 5.19
CA LEU A 23 -1.23 -1.78 4.27
C LEU A 23 -2.20 -2.80 4.85
N ALA A 24 -3.46 -2.43 5.04
CA ALA A 24 -4.49 -3.36 5.48
C ALA A 24 -5.64 -3.40 4.49
N PHE A 25 -6.08 -4.61 4.13
CA PHE A 25 -7.16 -4.86 3.18
C PHE A 25 -8.22 -5.74 3.80
N PHE A 26 -9.49 -5.42 3.55
CA PHE A 26 -10.60 -6.23 4.03
C PHE A 26 -11.87 -6.00 3.23
N GLU A 27 -12.78 -6.95 3.34
CA GLU A 27 -14.10 -6.90 2.71
C GLU A 27 -15.18 -7.11 3.78
N THR A 28 -16.29 -6.39 3.65
CA THR A 28 -17.39 -6.43 4.60
C THR A 28 -18.68 -6.91 3.95
N VAL A 29 -19.64 -7.32 4.77
CA VAL A 29 -20.96 -7.71 4.29
C VAL A 29 -21.65 -6.55 3.56
N ALA A 30 -22.42 -6.89 2.53
CA ALA A 30 -23.19 -5.90 1.77
C ALA A 30 -24.08 -5.06 2.71
N GLY A 31 -24.21 -3.76 2.42
CA GLY A 31 -25.00 -2.82 3.23
C GLY A 31 -24.31 -2.30 4.48
N SER A 32 -23.13 -2.79 4.84
CA SER A 32 -22.40 -2.32 6.04
C SER A 32 -21.48 -1.11 5.79
N HIS A 33 -21.44 -0.57 4.56
CA HIS A 33 -20.52 0.52 4.19
C HIS A 33 -20.54 1.69 5.17
N GLY A 34 -21.73 2.23 5.49
CA GLY A 34 -21.85 3.37 6.40
C GLY A 34 -21.31 3.10 7.81
N ARG A 35 -21.56 1.89 8.35
CA ARG A 35 -21.04 1.47 9.66
C ARG A 35 -19.53 1.30 9.62
N THR A 36 -19.02 0.68 8.57
CA THR A 36 -17.58 0.50 8.35
C THR A 36 -16.88 1.86 8.21
N ALA A 37 -17.41 2.75 7.37
CA ALA A 37 -16.87 4.09 7.19
C ALA A 37 -16.83 4.90 8.51
N LYS A 38 -17.84 4.77 9.37
CA LYS A 38 -17.84 5.40 10.69
C LYS A 38 -16.69 4.90 11.58
N LEU A 39 -16.45 3.58 11.60
CA LEU A 39 -15.35 2.99 12.36
C LEU A 39 -14.00 3.47 11.83
N LEU A 40 -13.84 3.50 10.51
CA LEU A 40 -12.60 3.93 9.86
C LEU A 40 -12.31 5.41 10.08
N ARG A 41 -13.32 6.30 10.03
CA ARG A 41 -13.13 7.72 10.36
C ARG A 41 -12.68 7.91 11.81
N GLY A 42 -13.29 7.19 12.76
CA GLY A 42 -12.87 7.24 14.16
C GLY A 42 -11.44 6.77 14.36
N TYR A 43 -11.06 5.68 13.68
CA TYR A 43 -9.70 5.17 13.71
C TYR A 43 -8.71 6.16 13.09
N SER A 44 -9.00 6.70 11.91
CA SER A 44 -8.12 7.68 11.25
C SER A 44 -7.90 8.93 12.10
N ALA A 45 -8.96 9.46 12.71
CA ALA A 45 -8.85 10.63 13.58
C ALA A 45 -7.97 10.37 14.82
N ALA A 46 -8.06 9.17 15.39
CA ALA A 46 -7.23 8.78 16.54
C ALA A 46 -5.77 8.52 16.13
N THR A 47 -5.53 7.99 14.93
CA THR A 47 -4.18 7.65 14.44
C THR A 47 -3.41 8.87 13.97
N GLN A 48 -4.08 9.86 13.37
CA GLN A 48 -3.45 11.06 12.81
C GLN A 48 -2.62 11.87 13.83
N GLY A 49 -2.92 11.77 15.11
CA GLY A 49 -2.15 12.44 16.19
C GLY A 49 -1.15 11.53 16.92
N ALA A 50 -1.00 10.28 16.49
CA ALA A 50 -0.12 9.33 17.15
C ALA A 50 1.36 9.66 16.90
N ASP A 51 2.22 9.44 17.89
CA ASP A 51 3.66 9.71 17.73
C ASP A 51 4.25 8.86 16.61
N GLY A 52 4.97 9.54 15.73
CA GLY A 52 5.60 8.93 14.55
C GLY A 52 4.65 8.61 13.41
N ASN A 53 3.32 8.91 13.50
CA ASN A 53 2.44 8.85 12.34
C ASN A 53 2.79 9.95 11.35
N VAL A 54 3.08 9.58 10.11
CA VAL A 54 3.36 10.50 9.01
C VAL A 54 2.08 10.72 8.20
N ALA A 55 1.34 9.64 7.92
CA ALA A 55 0.08 9.71 7.18
C ALA A 55 -0.84 8.54 7.53
N ILE A 56 -2.14 8.75 7.40
CA ILE A 56 -3.16 7.71 7.43
C ILE A 56 -4.23 7.97 6.40
N LEU A 57 -4.55 6.96 5.61
CA LEU A 57 -5.63 6.95 4.63
C LEU A 57 -6.57 5.79 4.92
N ALA A 58 -7.86 6.09 5.05
CA ALA A 58 -8.92 5.09 5.02
C ALA A 58 -9.66 5.22 3.69
N LEU A 59 -9.71 4.13 2.94
CA LEU A 59 -10.10 4.12 1.54
C LEU A 59 -11.19 3.06 1.29
N HIS A 60 -12.05 3.29 0.29
CA HIS A 60 -12.92 2.26 -0.27
C HIS A 60 -12.65 2.07 -1.77
N GLU A 61 -12.74 0.84 -2.26
CA GLU A 61 -12.47 0.50 -3.67
C GLU A 61 -13.57 1.06 -4.58
N ILE A 62 -13.18 1.74 -5.66
CA ILE A 62 -14.09 2.29 -6.66
C ILE A 62 -14.82 1.14 -7.36
N GLY A 63 -16.14 1.22 -7.43
CA GLY A 63 -16.98 0.17 -8.01
C GLY A 63 -17.23 -1.04 -7.08
N ARG A 64 -16.57 -1.10 -5.91
CA ARG A 64 -16.73 -2.20 -4.93
C ARG A 64 -16.85 -1.66 -3.50
N PRO A 65 -18.00 -1.07 -3.14
CA PRO A 65 -18.16 -0.32 -1.88
C PRO A 65 -18.02 -1.17 -0.60
N ALA A 66 -17.99 -2.50 -0.72
CA ALA A 66 -17.74 -3.40 0.40
C ALA A 66 -16.24 -3.67 0.64
N ARG A 67 -15.35 -3.22 -0.25
CA ARG A 67 -13.90 -3.42 -0.12
C ARG A 67 -13.22 -2.14 0.33
N PHE A 68 -12.32 -2.31 1.27
CA PHE A 68 -11.64 -1.23 1.96
C PHE A 68 -10.13 -1.48 2.01
N ALA A 69 -9.39 -0.37 2.06
CA ALA A 69 -7.98 -0.38 2.37
C ALA A 69 -7.66 0.68 3.43
N ILE A 70 -6.64 0.40 4.25
CA ILE A 70 -6.02 1.38 5.14
C ILE A 70 -4.55 1.44 4.75
N ILE A 71 -4.03 2.64 4.58
CA ILE A 71 -2.61 2.90 4.38
C ILE A 71 -2.15 3.75 5.54
N GLU A 72 -1.21 3.24 6.33
CA GLU A 72 -0.54 3.99 7.38
C GLU A 72 0.91 4.15 7.01
N VAL A 73 1.43 5.36 7.18
CA VAL A 73 2.85 5.66 7.01
C VAL A 73 3.40 6.09 8.35
N TRP A 74 4.47 5.44 8.77
CA TRP A 74 5.13 5.64 10.05
C TRP A 74 6.58 6.08 9.84
N ARG A 75 7.07 6.97 10.67
CA ARG A 75 8.44 7.47 10.66
C ARG A 75 9.46 6.32 10.69
N ASP A 76 9.18 5.29 11.47
CA ASP A 76 10.05 4.14 11.67
C ASP A 76 9.26 2.92 12.17
N LYS A 77 9.94 1.78 12.24
CA LYS A 77 9.34 0.52 12.71
C LYS A 77 8.87 0.59 14.17
N ALA A 78 9.56 1.32 15.02
CA ALA A 78 9.19 1.40 16.44
C ALA A 78 7.84 2.11 16.61
N ALA A 79 7.60 3.19 15.86
CA ALA A 79 6.31 3.88 15.83
C ALA A 79 5.19 2.97 15.29
N ALA A 80 5.44 2.24 14.20
CA ALA A 80 4.48 1.29 13.62
C ALA A 80 4.13 0.17 14.63
N ASP A 81 5.13 -0.42 15.27
CA ASP A 81 4.93 -1.48 16.25
C ASP A 81 4.15 -0.99 17.49
N ALA A 82 4.43 0.23 17.97
CA ALA A 82 3.72 0.84 19.08
C ALA A 82 2.22 1.04 18.79
N HIS A 83 1.87 1.28 17.51
CA HIS A 83 0.48 1.49 17.08
C HIS A 83 -0.27 0.18 16.71
N ALA A 84 0.41 -0.94 16.58
CA ALA A 84 -0.17 -2.21 16.12
C ALA A 84 -1.39 -2.68 16.95
N ALA A 85 -1.42 -2.37 18.26
CA ALA A 85 -2.55 -2.69 19.13
C ALA A 85 -3.83 -1.92 18.77
N ALA A 86 -3.71 -0.67 18.32
CA ALA A 86 -4.85 0.14 17.88
C ALA A 86 -5.47 -0.42 16.59
N LEU A 87 -4.65 -0.83 15.64
CA LEU A 87 -5.11 -1.53 14.42
C LEU A 87 -5.76 -2.88 14.77
N GLY A 88 -5.21 -3.60 15.75
CA GLY A 88 -5.82 -4.82 16.30
C GLY A 88 -7.21 -4.58 16.91
N SER A 89 -7.39 -3.47 17.61
CA SER A 89 -8.68 -3.06 18.19
C SER A 89 -9.70 -2.72 17.11
N LEU A 90 -9.30 -2.00 16.06
CA LEU A 90 -10.15 -1.74 14.90
C LEU A 90 -10.57 -3.05 14.23
N ARG A 91 -9.63 -3.98 13.99
CA ARG A 91 -9.94 -5.30 13.44
C ARG A 91 -10.97 -6.04 14.29
N GLY A 92 -10.84 -5.98 15.62
CA GLY A 92 -11.82 -6.54 16.55
C GLY A 92 -13.21 -5.94 16.37
N ALA A 93 -13.32 -4.62 16.26
CA ALA A 93 -14.57 -3.90 16.04
C ALA A 93 -15.22 -4.20 14.67
N LEU A 94 -14.39 -4.43 13.64
CA LEU A 94 -14.84 -4.78 12.29
C LEU A 94 -15.24 -6.26 12.16
N ARG A 95 -14.76 -7.14 13.04
CA ARG A 95 -14.95 -8.60 12.95
C ARG A 95 -16.37 -9.05 12.61
N PRO A 96 -17.45 -8.49 13.22
CA PRO A 96 -18.83 -8.90 12.90
C PRO A 96 -19.28 -8.52 11.48
N LEU A 97 -18.52 -7.66 10.80
CA LEU A 97 -18.85 -7.16 9.47
C LEU A 97 -18.00 -7.82 8.36
N LEU A 98 -16.92 -8.51 8.72
CA LEU A 98 -15.98 -9.07 7.75
C LEU A 98 -16.55 -10.29 7.03
N THR A 99 -16.33 -10.36 5.70
CA THR A 99 -16.61 -11.53 4.86
C THR A 99 -15.36 -12.35 4.54
N ALA A 100 -14.17 -11.78 4.76
CA ALA A 100 -12.87 -12.40 4.53
C ALA A 100 -11.91 -12.02 5.66
N PRO A 101 -10.77 -12.72 5.81
CA PRO A 101 -9.73 -12.34 6.75
C PRO A 101 -9.26 -10.91 6.53
N PHE A 102 -9.00 -10.18 7.62
CA PHE A 102 -8.37 -8.87 7.60
C PHE A 102 -6.88 -9.06 7.31
N ASP A 103 -6.43 -8.64 6.13
CA ASP A 103 -5.07 -8.82 5.64
C ASP A 103 -4.23 -7.58 5.98
N ILE A 104 -3.15 -7.76 6.74
CA ILE A 104 -2.23 -6.69 7.15
C ILE A 104 -0.84 -7.02 6.62
N ARG A 105 -0.22 -6.07 5.94
CA ARG A 105 1.11 -6.22 5.35
C ARG A 105 2.00 -5.05 5.75
N ALA A 106 3.11 -5.35 6.40
CA ALA A 106 4.18 -4.38 6.64
C ALA A 106 5.06 -4.28 5.39
N ASN A 107 5.46 -3.06 5.06
CA ASN A 107 6.28 -2.78 3.89
C ASN A 107 7.29 -1.69 4.22
N SER A 108 8.44 -1.78 3.57
CA SER A 108 9.48 -0.76 3.61
C SER A 108 9.48 0.03 2.31
N GLY A 109 9.71 1.34 2.37
CA GLY A 109 9.90 2.17 1.18
C GLY A 109 11.18 1.82 0.44
N ILE A 110 11.13 1.64 -0.89
CA ILE A 110 12.30 1.45 -1.75
C ILE A 110 12.63 2.75 -2.49
N ASP A 111 11.60 3.38 -3.04
CA ASP A 111 11.67 4.65 -3.73
C ASP A 111 10.38 5.40 -3.42
N VAL A 112 10.46 6.29 -2.45
CA VAL A 112 9.32 7.06 -1.96
C VAL A 112 9.51 8.55 -2.27
N ALA A 113 8.40 9.22 -2.58
CA ALA A 113 8.41 10.67 -2.73
C ALA A 113 8.77 11.35 -1.39
N GLY A 114 9.28 12.57 -1.45
CA GLY A 114 9.63 13.33 -0.25
C GLY A 114 8.43 13.62 0.68
N ASP A 115 7.24 13.50 0.16
CA ASP A 115 5.96 13.60 0.87
C ASP A 115 5.16 12.31 0.64
N PRO A 116 5.32 11.30 1.54
CA PRO A 116 4.65 10.03 1.39
C PRO A 116 3.14 10.18 1.32
N VAL A 117 2.52 9.54 0.33
CA VAL A 117 1.07 9.52 0.09
C VAL A 117 0.46 10.89 -0.27
N GLY A 118 1.29 11.94 -0.43
CA GLY A 118 0.88 13.30 -0.81
C GLY A 118 0.19 14.07 0.31
N THR A 119 0.65 15.30 0.61
CA THR A 119 0.05 16.17 1.65
C THR A 119 -1.32 16.72 1.25
N GLU A 120 -1.69 16.69 -0.01
CA GLU A 120 -3.05 16.99 -0.45
C GLU A 120 -4.04 15.86 -0.16
N ILE A 121 -3.76 15.11 0.92
CA ILE A 121 -4.63 14.06 1.47
C ILE A 121 -6.00 14.66 1.74
N GLY A 122 -7.00 14.25 0.94
CA GLY A 122 -8.38 14.73 1.08
C GLY A 122 -8.83 15.70 0.01
N ALA A 123 -8.05 15.94 -1.06
CA ALA A 123 -8.61 16.56 -2.26
C ALA A 123 -9.87 15.79 -2.66
N ALA A 124 -10.98 16.51 -2.82
CA ALA A 124 -12.32 15.91 -2.93
C ALA A 124 -12.48 14.91 -4.09
N ARG A 125 -11.52 14.87 -5.02
CA ARG A 125 -11.57 14.07 -6.25
C ARG A 125 -10.34 13.15 -6.41
N ALA A 126 -9.41 13.16 -5.43
CA ALA A 126 -8.21 12.34 -5.51
C ALA A 126 -8.56 10.85 -5.64
N VAL A 127 -7.84 10.17 -6.52
CA VAL A 127 -7.88 8.73 -6.71
C VAL A 127 -6.56 8.16 -6.20
N TYR A 128 -6.67 7.18 -5.34
CA TYR A 128 -5.53 6.40 -4.85
C TYR A 128 -5.49 5.07 -5.58
N VAL A 129 -4.29 4.62 -5.90
CA VAL A 129 -4.09 3.32 -6.53
C VAL A 129 -3.16 2.50 -5.65
N VAL A 130 -3.56 1.27 -5.39
CA VAL A 130 -2.68 0.27 -4.79
C VAL A 130 -2.48 -0.83 -5.82
N THR A 131 -1.23 -1.00 -6.24
CA THR A 131 -0.87 -2.02 -7.20
C THR A 131 0.01 -3.07 -6.54
N HIS A 132 -0.31 -4.34 -6.76
CA HIS A 132 0.48 -5.47 -6.30
C HIS A 132 1.31 -6.03 -7.46
N VAL A 133 2.62 -5.85 -7.39
CA VAL A 133 3.58 -6.41 -8.35
C VAL A 133 4.28 -7.60 -7.70
N ASP A 134 3.90 -8.80 -8.11
CA ASP A 134 4.52 -10.04 -7.67
C ASP A 134 5.41 -10.57 -8.79
N VAL A 135 6.67 -10.84 -8.50
CA VAL A 135 7.62 -11.33 -9.50
C VAL A 135 8.28 -12.63 -9.04
N PHE A 136 8.80 -13.40 -9.98
CA PHE A 136 9.67 -14.51 -9.62
C PHE A 136 10.93 -13.99 -8.92
N PRO A 137 11.43 -14.68 -7.87
CA PRO A 137 12.57 -14.20 -7.09
C PRO A 137 13.80 -13.76 -7.90
N PRO A 138 14.19 -14.44 -9.00
CA PRO A 138 15.33 -14.02 -9.80
C PRO A 138 15.12 -12.69 -10.54
N GLY A 139 13.87 -12.30 -10.81
CA GLY A 139 13.52 -11.05 -11.49
C GLY A 139 13.39 -9.83 -10.56
N LYS A 140 13.51 -10.03 -9.23
CA LYS A 140 13.25 -8.97 -8.25
C LYS A 140 14.08 -7.72 -8.47
N ASP A 141 15.39 -7.84 -8.57
CA ASP A 141 16.30 -6.68 -8.65
C ASP A 141 16.09 -5.91 -9.95
N GLN A 142 15.88 -6.62 -11.07
CA GLN A 142 15.52 -6.01 -12.35
C GLN A 142 14.20 -5.25 -12.24
N THR A 143 13.20 -5.84 -11.58
CA THR A 143 11.89 -5.20 -11.41
C THR A 143 11.98 -3.96 -10.53
N VAL A 144 12.79 -3.97 -9.47
CA VAL A 144 13.02 -2.80 -8.62
C VAL A 144 13.55 -1.63 -9.45
N GLU A 145 14.55 -1.86 -10.30
CA GLU A 145 15.08 -0.80 -11.16
C GLU A 145 14.07 -0.30 -12.20
N MET A 146 13.25 -1.19 -12.76
CA MET A 146 12.15 -0.81 -13.65
C MET A 146 11.09 0.04 -12.94
N LEU A 147 10.75 -0.30 -11.68
CA LEU A 147 9.79 0.43 -10.88
C LEU A 147 10.30 1.82 -10.49
N LYS A 148 11.58 1.97 -10.17
CA LYS A 148 12.20 3.29 -9.94
C LYS A 148 12.11 4.19 -11.17
N GLN A 149 12.39 3.65 -12.36
CA GLN A 149 12.26 4.39 -13.61
C GLN A 149 10.80 4.79 -13.89
N LEU A 150 9.85 3.89 -13.62
CA LEU A 150 8.42 4.17 -13.71
C LEU A 150 8.03 5.30 -12.74
N ALA A 151 8.44 5.22 -11.49
CA ALA A 151 8.16 6.22 -10.47
C ALA A 151 8.71 7.60 -10.85
N GLU A 152 9.95 7.66 -11.33
CA GLU A 152 10.56 8.92 -11.79
C GLU A 152 9.78 9.57 -12.95
N ALA A 153 9.31 8.75 -13.90
CA ALA A 153 8.51 9.24 -15.03
C ALA A 153 7.12 9.70 -14.57
N SER A 154 6.45 8.88 -13.75
CA SER A 154 5.09 9.12 -13.27
C SER A 154 4.99 10.37 -12.38
N ARG A 155 5.99 10.63 -11.56
CA ARG A 155 6.06 11.86 -10.73
C ARG A 155 6.14 13.15 -11.54
N LYS A 156 6.48 13.08 -12.83
CA LYS A 156 6.51 14.24 -13.76
C LYS A 156 5.19 14.44 -14.47
N GLU A 157 4.25 13.52 -14.36
CA GLU A 157 2.96 13.59 -15.03
C GLU A 157 2.04 14.67 -14.42
N PRO A 158 1.28 15.41 -15.24
CA PRO A 158 0.29 16.36 -14.75
C PRO A 158 -0.78 15.65 -13.92
N GLY A 159 -0.92 16.04 -12.65
CA GLY A 159 -1.92 15.46 -11.74
C GLY A 159 -1.42 14.29 -10.90
N ASN A 160 -0.15 13.87 -11.03
CA ASN A 160 0.47 13.02 -10.04
C ASN A 160 0.62 13.79 -8.72
N LEU A 161 0.20 13.17 -7.63
CA LEU A 161 0.35 13.70 -6.26
C LEU A 161 1.36 12.87 -5.47
N CYS A 162 1.46 11.57 -5.77
CA CYS A 162 2.38 10.65 -5.13
C CYS A 162 2.60 9.42 -6.01
N PHE A 163 3.80 8.87 -5.99
CA PHE A 163 4.12 7.57 -6.58
C PHE A 163 5.23 6.92 -5.73
N ASP A 164 4.85 5.98 -4.88
CA ASP A 164 5.75 5.31 -3.95
C ASP A 164 5.91 3.84 -4.32
N VAL A 165 7.16 3.38 -4.34
CA VAL A 165 7.55 1.99 -4.57
C VAL A 165 7.93 1.36 -3.25
N LEU A 166 7.26 0.28 -2.89
CA LEU A 166 7.45 -0.42 -1.63
C LEU A 166 7.98 -1.84 -1.85
N GLN A 167 8.42 -2.46 -0.76
CA GLN A 167 8.74 -3.87 -0.70
C GLN A 167 8.09 -4.48 0.54
N GLN A 168 7.37 -5.58 0.38
CA GLN A 168 6.74 -6.25 1.51
C GLN A 168 7.78 -6.94 2.39
N ASP A 169 7.70 -6.68 3.70
CA ASP A 169 8.55 -7.33 4.68
C ASP A 169 8.30 -8.85 4.68
N GLY A 170 9.39 -9.63 4.67
CA GLY A 170 9.31 -11.09 4.63
C GLY A 170 8.92 -11.69 3.27
N ARG A 171 8.57 -10.86 2.26
CA ARG A 171 8.26 -11.31 0.89
C ARG A 171 8.88 -10.36 -0.13
N LEU A 172 10.20 -10.42 -0.25
CA LEU A 172 11.02 -9.44 -0.98
C LEU A 172 10.74 -9.34 -2.49
N ASN A 173 10.07 -10.31 -3.07
CA ASN A 173 9.63 -10.30 -4.47
C ASN A 173 8.18 -9.82 -4.66
N HIS A 174 7.55 -9.30 -3.60
CA HIS A 174 6.27 -8.59 -3.66
C HIS A 174 6.53 -7.09 -3.48
N LEU A 175 6.24 -6.31 -4.51
CA LEU A 175 6.60 -4.90 -4.65
C LEU A 175 5.31 -4.07 -4.82
N PRO A 176 4.66 -3.65 -3.71
CA PRO A 176 3.49 -2.79 -3.81
C PRO A 176 3.85 -1.39 -4.32
N LEU A 177 2.94 -0.80 -5.09
CA LEU A 177 2.97 0.61 -5.46
C LEU A 177 1.81 1.32 -4.76
N ILE A 178 2.07 2.52 -4.28
CA ILE A 178 1.05 3.46 -3.81
C ILE A 178 1.11 4.69 -4.69
N GLU A 179 -0.01 4.98 -5.33
CA GLU A 179 -0.13 6.15 -6.20
C GLU A 179 -1.27 7.03 -5.71
N ALA A 180 -1.12 8.33 -5.86
CA ALA A 180 -2.19 9.30 -5.69
C ALA A 180 -2.25 10.21 -6.90
N TRP A 181 -3.44 10.38 -7.44
CA TRP A 181 -3.72 11.19 -8.62
C TRP A 181 -4.79 12.23 -8.28
N ARG A 182 -4.67 13.44 -8.84
CA ARG A 182 -5.61 14.54 -8.62
C ARG A 182 -7.07 14.14 -8.87
N ASP A 183 -7.30 13.31 -9.87
CA ASP A 183 -8.61 12.79 -10.27
C ASP A 183 -8.47 11.54 -11.15
N LEU A 184 -9.60 10.92 -11.48
CA LEU A 184 -9.64 9.72 -12.33
C LEU A 184 -9.14 9.97 -13.75
N ALA A 185 -9.28 11.19 -14.28
CA ALA A 185 -8.77 11.51 -15.61
C ALA A 185 -7.23 11.44 -15.63
N ALA A 186 -6.56 12.05 -14.64
CA ALA A 186 -5.11 11.98 -14.52
C ALA A 186 -4.61 10.52 -14.34
N GLN A 187 -5.34 9.71 -13.58
CA GLN A 187 -5.00 8.29 -13.43
C GLN A 187 -5.18 7.52 -14.77
N ASN A 188 -6.24 7.78 -15.52
CA ASN A 188 -6.47 7.15 -16.82
C ASN A 188 -5.39 7.56 -17.85
N ASP A 189 -4.93 8.81 -17.83
CA ASP A 189 -3.84 9.29 -18.68
C ASP A 189 -2.55 8.52 -18.33
N HIS A 190 -2.23 8.39 -17.02
CA HIS A 190 -1.11 7.57 -16.56
C HIS A 190 -1.22 6.10 -17.01
N ALA A 191 -2.37 5.47 -16.83
CA ALA A 191 -2.59 4.06 -17.17
C ALA A 191 -2.31 3.76 -18.65
N THR A 192 -2.44 4.78 -19.51
CA THR A 192 -2.21 4.70 -20.96
C THR A 192 -0.93 5.38 -21.45
N ALA A 193 -0.12 5.95 -20.54
CA ALA A 193 1.14 6.59 -20.87
C ALA A 193 2.17 5.58 -21.44
N ASP A 194 3.06 6.07 -22.31
CA ASP A 194 4.05 5.20 -22.99
C ASP A 194 4.99 4.49 -22.02
N HIS A 195 5.43 5.19 -20.96
CA HIS A 195 6.32 4.59 -19.95
C HIS A 195 5.59 3.52 -19.12
N THR A 196 4.29 3.70 -18.81
CA THR A 196 3.47 2.70 -18.12
C THR A 196 3.27 1.47 -18.98
N ARG A 197 2.94 1.65 -20.26
CA ARG A 197 2.82 0.53 -21.21
C ARG A 197 4.15 -0.21 -21.41
N ALA A 198 5.25 0.53 -21.54
CA ALA A 198 6.58 -0.07 -21.69
C ALA A 198 6.97 -0.88 -20.44
N PHE A 199 6.69 -0.37 -19.24
CA PHE A 199 6.89 -1.10 -17.99
C PHE A 199 6.07 -2.39 -17.96
N ARG A 200 4.75 -2.31 -18.18
CA ARG A 200 3.85 -3.48 -18.16
C ARG A 200 4.28 -4.55 -19.17
N ASN A 201 4.68 -4.16 -20.37
CA ASN A 201 5.16 -5.10 -21.39
C ASN A 201 6.43 -5.85 -20.96
N LYS A 202 7.37 -5.16 -20.31
CA LYS A 202 8.59 -5.78 -19.78
C LYS A 202 8.29 -6.69 -18.58
N LEU A 203 7.33 -6.31 -17.74
CA LEU A 203 6.97 -7.06 -16.53
C LEU A 203 6.39 -8.44 -16.85
N VAL A 204 5.70 -8.63 -17.97
CA VAL A 204 5.04 -9.90 -18.35
C VAL A 204 5.95 -11.12 -18.20
N THR A 205 7.22 -10.99 -18.53
CA THR A 205 8.20 -12.10 -18.43
C THR A 205 8.77 -12.33 -17.04
N LEU A 206 8.53 -11.42 -16.11
CA LEU A 206 9.09 -11.43 -14.74
C LEU A 206 8.03 -11.72 -13.68
N GLN A 207 6.74 -11.50 -14.00
CA GLN A 207 5.66 -11.60 -13.04
C GLN A 207 5.39 -13.04 -12.60
N GLY A 208 5.26 -13.24 -11.29
CA GLY A 208 4.87 -14.51 -10.66
C GLY A 208 3.37 -14.60 -10.38
N ALA A 209 2.65 -13.47 -10.44
CA ALA A 209 1.21 -13.38 -10.36
C ALA A 209 0.70 -12.27 -11.29
N LEU A 210 -0.61 -12.22 -11.51
CA LEU A 210 -1.23 -11.16 -12.32
C LEU A 210 -0.98 -9.78 -11.68
N TYR A 211 -0.78 -8.78 -12.52
CA TYR A 211 -0.72 -7.38 -12.13
C TYR A 211 -2.09 -6.97 -11.57
N ASP A 212 -2.14 -6.72 -10.26
CA ASP A 212 -3.37 -6.41 -9.53
C ASP A 212 -3.37 -4.92 -9.13
N GLU A 213 -4.02 -4.11 -9.93
CA GLU A 213 -4.16 -2.67 -9.74
C GLU A 213 -5.59 -2.38 -9.27
N ARG A 214 -5.71 -1.68 -8.14
CA ARG A 214 -7.00 -1.34 -7.53
C ARG A 214 -7.08 0.14 -7.25
N LEU A 215 -8.20 0.73 -7.66
CA LEU A 215 -8.49 2.15 -7.51
C LEU A 215 -9.38 2.40 -6.30
N TYR A 216 -9.06 3.41 -5.53
CA TYR A 216 -9.74 3.75 -4.29
C TYR A 216 -10.10 5.24 -4.20
N GLN A 217 -11.09 5.52 -3.36
CA GLN A 217 -11.44 6.88 -2.95
C GLN A 217 -11.37 7.00 -1.41
N PRO A 218 -11.02 8.20 -0.87
CA PRO A 218 -11.01 8.43 0.56
C PRO A 218 -12.40 8.27 1.19
N ILE A 219 -12.44 7.68 2.37
CA ILE A 219 -13.63 7.68 3.23
C ILE A 219 -13.72 9.03 3.92
N ARG A 220 -14.83 9.71 3.69
CA ARG A 220 -15.17 11.02 4.26
C ARG A 220 -16.12 10.90 5.41
#